data_7e4d0c321642f1c06da7133d76362839
#
_entry.id   7e4d0c321642f1c06da7133d76362839
#
_cell.length_a   1.000
_cell.length_b   1.000
_cell.length_c   1.000
_cell.angle_alpha   90.00
_cell.angle_beta   90.00
_cell.angle_gamma   90.00
#
_symmetry.space_group_name_H-M   'P 1'
#
loop_
_entity.id
_entity.type
_entity.pdbx_description
1 polymer ?
#
loop_
_entity_poly.entity_id
_entity_poly.type
_entity_poly.pdbx_seq_one_letter_code
_entity_poly.pdbx_strand_id
1 'polypeptide(L)'
;MNGFKNVEKAAVLSLREQVAIQEGQVVSRTLAQNDAVSVTLFAFDKGEEISSHRSGGDAMVTCLEGVGRITVDDTVYTLHEGDSIVMPAGHPHAVFGEERFKMLPVVVF
;
A
#
# COMPACT_ATOMS: atom_id res chain seq x y z
N MET A 1 14.56 -15.88 2.46
CA MET A 1 14.83 -15.02 3.62
C MET A 1 13.58 -14.81 4.44
N ASN A 2 13.66 -15.02 5.74
CA ASN A 2 12.57 -14.82 6.67
C ASN A 2 12.73 -13.48 7.38
N GLY A 3 11.62 -12.80 7.63
CA GLY A 3 11.58 -11.58 8.39
C GLY A 3 11.56 -10.31 7.54
N PHE A 4 11.69 -9.18 8.22
CA PHE A 4 11.64 -7.86 7.60
C PHE A 4 12.99 -7.49 7.00
N LYS A 5 12.94 -6.74 5.88
CA LYS A 5 14.09 -6.15 5.21
C LYS A 5 13.81 -4.67 4.93
N ASN A 6 14.84 -3.93 4.56
CA ASN A 6 14.76 -2.51 4.19
C ASN A 6 14.27 -1.58 5.31
N VAL A 7 14.30 -2.05 6.54
CA VAL A 7 14.03 -1.27 7.74
C VAL A 7 15.01 -1.67 8.82
N GLU A 8 15.37 -0.70 9.68
CA GLU A 8 16.21 -0.97 10.83
C GLU A 8 15.44 -1.75 11.88
N LYS A 9 16.07 -2.81 12.44
CA LYS A 9 15.46 -3.61 13.50
C LYS A 9 15.85 -3.04 14.87
N ALA A 10 14.99 -3.28 15.86
CA ALA A 10 15.18 -2.81 17.24
C ALA A 10 15.35 -1.29 17.32
N ALA A 11 14.61 -0.56 16.51
CA ALA A 11 14.58 0.90 16.51
C ALA A 11 13.16 1.40 16.28
N VAL A 12 12.82 2.51 16.91
CA VAL A 12 11.53 3.18 16.65
C VAL A 12 11.62 3.87 15.31
N LEU A 13 10.61 3.66 14.46
CA LEU A 13 10.53 4.28 13.14
C LEU A 13 9.11 4.74 12.84
N SER A 14 9.01 5.71 11.93
CA SER A 14 7.74 6.13 11.35
C SER A 14 7.61 5.49 9.98
N LEU A 15 6.58 4.66 9.77
CA LEU A 15 6.39 3.94 8.52
C LEU A 15 6.25 4.90 7.33
N ARG A 16 5.53 6.00 7.50
CA ARG A 16 5.34 6.96 6.41
C ARG A 16 6.65 7.66 5.99
N GLU A 17 7.65 7.68 6.84
CA GLU A 17 8.95 8.25 6.51
C GLU A 17 9.90 7.27 5.84
N GLN A 18 9.50 5.98 5.75
CA GLN A 18 10.32 4.95 5.12
C GLN A 18 10.18 4.91 3.60
N VAL A 19 9.28 5.70 3.04
CA VAL A 19 9.07 5.84 1.60
C VAL A 19 8.78 7.30 1.30
N ALA A 20 9.39 7.84 0.23
CA ALA A 20 9.27 9.25 -0.12
C ALA A 20 8.41 9.43 -1.38
N ILE A 21 7.58 10.48 -1.36
CA ILE A 21 6.87 10.92 -2.57
C ILE A 21 7.91 11.46 -3.55
N GLN A 22 7.85 10.99 -4.79
CA GLN A 22 8.66 11.50 -5.89
C GLN A 22 7.75 12.00 -7.00
N GLU A 23 8.07 13.16 -7.55
CA GLU A 23 7.26 13.81 -8.56
C GLU A 23 7.00 12.88 -9.76
N GLY A 24 5.72 12.75 -10.12
CA GLY A 24 5.28 11.96 -11.26
C GLY A 24 5.45 10.45 -11.10
N GLN A 25 5.65 9.95 -9.88
CA GLN A 25 5.97 8.55 -9.67
C GLN A 25 5.12 7.87 -8.61
N VAL A 26 5.05 6.55 -8.72
CA VAL A 26 4.69 5.64 -7.64
C VAL A 26 5.98 4.97 -7.18
N VAL A 27 6.31 5.11 -5.91
CA VAL A 27 7.52 4.54 -5.30
C VAL A 27 7.11 3.44 -4.35
N SER A 28 7.80 2.32 -4.38
CA SER A 28 7.54 1.21 -3.46
C SER A 28 8.77 0.78 -2.69
N ARG A 29 8.54 0.27 -1.50
CA ARG A 29 9.59 -0.32 -0.67
C ARG A 29 9.06 -1.59 -0.02
N THR A 30 9.58 -2.73 -0.44
CA THR A 30 9.16 -4.01 0.11
C THR A 30 9.82 -4.25 1.45
N LEU A 31 9.00 -4.55 2.47
CA LEU A 31 9.48 -4.80 3.82
C LEU A 31 9.55 -6.29 4.16
N ALA A 32 8.69 -7.09 3.55
CA ALA A 32 8.71 -8.55 3.70
C ALA A 32 7.97 -9.18 2.53
N GLN A 33 8.45 -10.32 2.08
CA GLN A 33 7.77 -11.08 1.03
C GLN A 33 8.16 -12.54 1.10
N ASN A 34 7.17 -13.40 1.23
CA ASN A 34 7.32 -14.85 1.21
C ASN A 34 5.98 -15.50 0.83
N ASP A 35 5.90 -16.83 0.91
CA ASP A 35 4.71 -17.57 0.53
C ASP A 35 3.49 -17.30 1.42
N ALA A 36 3.69 -16.75 2.61
CA ALA A 36 2.64 -16.50 3.58
C ALA A 36 2.19 -15.03 3.60
N VAL A 37 3.09 -14.08 3.32
CA VAL A 37 2.82 -12.66 3.51
C VAL A 37 3.62 -11.79 2.56
N SER A 38 3.03 -10.65 2.17
CA SER A 38 3.73 -9.57 1.47
C SER A 38 3.42 -8.26 2.19
N VAL A 39 4.46 -7.52 2.54
CA VAL A 39 4.35 -6.21 3.22
C VAL A 39 5.15 -5.20 2.42
N THR A 40 4.48 -4.19 1.89
CA THR A 40 5.11 -3.19 1.03
C THR A 40 4.60 -1.80 1.39
N LEU A 41 5.50 -0.81 1.39
CA LEU A 41 5.14 0.59 1.48
C LEU A 41 5.04 1.18 0.07
N PHE A 42 4.05 2.04 -0.15
CA PHE A 42 3.90 2.78 -1.40
C PHE A 42 3.75 4.27 -1.13
N ALA A 43 4.34 5.07 -2.01
CA ALA A 43 4.16 6.51 -2.03
C ALA A 43 3.73 6.93 -3.44
N PHE A 44 2.60 7.63 -3.54
CA PHE A 44 2.02 8.10 -4.78
C PHE A 44 2.10 9.61 -4.85
N ASP A 45 2.63 10.16 -5.92
CA ASP A 45 2.38 11.56 -6.21
C ASP A 45 0.90 11.76 -6.55
N LYS A 46 0.40 12.98 -6.40
CA LYS A 46 -0.99 13.29 -6.74
C LYS A 46 -1.28 12.92 -8.19
N GLY A 47 -2.36 12.17 -8.40
CA GLY A 47 -2.80 11.75 -9.71
C GLY A 47 -2.13 10.49 -10.25
N GLU A 48 -1.14 9.95 -9.55
CA GLU A 48 -0.52 8.69 -9.95
C GLU A 48 -1.36 7.50 -9.49
N GLU A 49 -1.27 6.39 -10.22
CA GLU A 49 -2.11 5.24 -9.96
C GLU A 49 -1.42 3.91 -10.22
N ILE A 50 -1.95 2.87 -9.59
CA ILE A 50 -1.69 1.48 -9.96
C ILE A 50 -2.98 0.96 -10.58
N SER A 51 -2.90 0.54 -11.85
CA SER A 51 -4.05 0.02 -12.58
C SER A 51 -4.59 -1.27 -11.96
N SER A 52 -5.80 -1.65 -12.36
CA SER A 52 -6.49 -2.82 -11.83
C SER A 52 -5.65 -4.09 -11.95
N HIS A 53 -5.55 -4.81 -10.86
CA HIS A 53 -4.87 -6.10 -10.76
C HIS A 53 -5.54 -6.94 -9.68
N ARG A 54 -5.14 -8.20 -9.58
CA ARG A 54 -5.67 -9.15 -8.58
C ARG A 54 -4.55 -9.64 -7.69
N SER A 55 -4.86 -9.88 -6.43
CA SER A 55 -3.93 -10.48 -5.48
C SER A 55 -4.35 -11.93 -5.16
N GLY A 56 -3.37 -12.79 -4.94
CA GLY A 56 -3.63 -14.18 -4.51
C GLY A 56 -4.03 -14.30 -3.04
N GLY A 57 -3.95 -13.25 -2.27
CA GLY A 57 -4.36 -13.21 -0.87
C GLY A 57 -5.21 -11.99 -0.56
N ASP A 58 -5.80 -11.97 0.63
CA ASP A 58 -6.50 -10.79 1.14
C ASP A 58 -5.46 -9.70 1.44
N ALA A 59 -5.74 -8.49 1.01
CA ALA A 59 -4.85 -7.36 1.23
C ALA A 59 -5.49 -6.32 2.14
N MET A 60 -4.88 -6.06 3.30
CA MET A 60 -5.29 -4.94 4.14
C MET A 60 -4.44 -3.74 3.79
N VAL A 61 -5.07 -2.67 3.35
CA VAL A 61 -4.41 -1.41 2.99
C VAL A 61 -4.71 -0.37 4.05
N THR A 62 -3.67 0.21 4.62
CA THR A 62 -3.78 1.31 5.58
C THR A 62 -3.20 2.57 4.98
N CYS A 63 -3.97 3.66 5.01
CA CYS A 63 -3.49 4.98 4.61
C CYS A 63 -2.61 5.56 5.72
N LEU A 64 -1.35 5.85 5.40
CA LEU A 64 -0.39 6.44 6.33
C LEU A 64 -0.35 7.96 6.23
N GLU A 65 -0.64 8.50 5.05
CA GLU A 65 -0.56 9.94 4.78
C GLU A 65 -1.39 10.26 3.54
N GLY A 66 -2.02 11.42 3.54
CA GLY A 66 -2.75 11.92 2.37
C GLY A 66 -4.11 11.28 2.16
N VAL A 67 -4.53 11.25 0.90
CA VAL A 67 -5.84 10.71 0.50
C VAL A 67 -5.68 9.81 -0.70
N GLY A 68 -6.15 8.58 -0.59
CA GLY A 68 -6.14 7.62 -1.69
C GLY A 68 -7.54 7.11 -2.01
N ARG A 69 -7.76 6.76 -3.27
CA ARG A 69 -8.97 6.06 -3.72
C ARG A 69 -8.62 4.63 -4.07
N ILE A 70 -9.35 3.70 -3.48
CA ILE A 70 -9.22 2.27 -3.76
C ILE A 70 -10.49 1.84 -4.47
N THR A 71 -10.36 1.24 -5.64
CA THR A 71 -11.49 0.66 -6.35
C THR A 71 -11.41 -0.85 -6.20
N VAL A 72 -12.45 -1.45 -5.64
CA VAL A 72 -12.57 -2.91 -5.52
C VAL A 72 -13.80 -3.32 -6.33
N ASP A 73 -13.62 -4.19 -7.31
CA ASP A 73 -14.61 -4.47 -8.34
C ASP A 73 -15.00 -3.14 -9.00
N ASP A 74 -16.22 -2.68 -8.84
CA ASP A 74 -16.69 -1.41 -9.40
C ASP A 74 -16.98 -0.35 -8.34
N THR A 75 -16.65 -0.62 -7.07
CA THR A 75 -16.92 0.29 -5.96
C THR A 75 -15.67 1.07 -5.58
N VAL A 76 -15.82 2.38 -5.46
CA VAL A 76 -14.74 3.29 -5.08
C VAL A 76 -14.82 3.61 -3.59
N TYR A 77 -13.69 3.45 -2.90
CA TYR A 77 -13.55 3.77 -1.48
C TYR A 77 -12.46 4.83 -1.33
N THR A 78 -12.72 5.84 -0.51
CA THR A 78 -11.73 6.87 -0.20
C THR A 78 -11.11 6.60 1.17
N LEU A 79 -9.78 6.55 1.21
CA LEU A 79 -9.03 6.41 2.45
C LEU A 79 -8.37 7.73 2.83
N HIS A 80 -8.59 8.13 4.08
CA HIS A 80 -7.87 9.22 4.73
C HIS A 80 -6.86 8.63 5.71
N GLU A 81 -5.97 9.46 6.22
CA GLU A 81 -4.94 9.04 7.18
C GLU A 81 -5.55 8.26 8.34
N GLY A 82 -5.04 7.06 8.57
CA GLY A 82 -5.51 6.13 9.60
C GLY A 82 -6.58 5.15 9.16
N ASP A 83 -7.21 5.36 7.99
CA ASP A 83 -8.21 4.44 7.46
C ASP A 83 -7.57 3.18 6.88
N SER A 84 -8.28 2.07 6.98
CA SER A 84 -7.89 0.81 6.38
C SER A 84 -9.06 0.17 5.64
N ILE A 85 -8.72 -0.64 4.64
CA ILE A 85 -9.67 -1.48 3.91
C ILE A 85 -9.05 -2.84 3.66
N VAL A 86 -9.85 -3.91 3.73
CA VAL A 86 -9.43 -5.24 3.33
C VAL A 86 -10.00 -5.53 1.94
N MET A 87 -9.10 -5.73 0.98
CA MET A 87 -9.47 -6.11 -0.39
C MET A 87 -9.44 -7.63 -0.49
N PRO A 88 -10.57 -8.27 -0.86
CA PRO A 88 -10.60 -9.73 -0.89
C PRO A 88 -9.75 -10.32 -2.00
N ALA A 89 -9.16 -11.49 -1.73
CA ALA A 89 -8.37 -12.23 -2.70
C ALA A 89 -9.14 -12.49 -3.99
N GLY A 90 -8.46 -12.37 -5.12
CA GLY A 90 -9.04 -12.68 -6.43
C GLY A 90 -9.96 -11.62 -7.02
N HIS A 91 -10.30 -10.57 -6.27
CA HIS A 91 -11.11 -9.46 -6.78
C HIS A 91 -10.22 -8.40 -7.41
N PRO A 92 -10.58 -7.84 -8.58
CA PRO A 92 -9.80 -6.77 -9.19
C PRO A 92 -9.84 -5.51 -8.31
N HIS A 93 -8.70 -4.89 -8.15
CA HIS A 93 -8.58 -3.65 -7.39
C HIS A 93 -7.57 -2.70 -8.03
N ALA A 94 -7.80 -1.42 -7.85
CA ALA A 94 -6.93 -0.36 -8.36
C ALA A 94 -6.74 0.71 -7.28
N VAL A 95 -5.64 1.44 -7.35
CA VAL A 95 -5.29 2.48 -6.38
C VAL A 95 -4.96 3.77 -7.11
N PHE A 96 -5.49 4.88 -6.63
CA PHE A 96 -5.27 6.20 -7.20
C PHE A 96 -4.94 7.22 -6.09
N GLY A 97 -3.88 8.00 -6.29
CA GLY A 97 -3.52 9.09 -5.38
C GLY A 97 -4.40 10.32 -5.61
N GLU A 98 -5.45 10.46 -4.81
CA GLU A 98 -6.32 11.65 -4.85
C GLU A 98 -5.57 12.92 -4.50
N GLU A 99 -4.77 12.81 -3.43
CA GLU A 99 -3.70 13.73 -3.06
C GLU A 99 -2.40 12.94 -3.01
N ARG A 100 -1.29 13.55 -2.62
CA ARG A 100 -0.08 12.79 -2.30
C ARG A 100 -0.43 11.78 -1.22
N PHE A 101 -0.11 10.52 -1.45
CA PHE A 101 -0.68 9.42 -0.70
C PHE A 101 0.38 8.37 -0.39
N LYS A 102 0.42 7.94 0.86
CA LYS A 102 1.26 6.81 1.27
C LYS A 102 0.40 5.74 1.90
N MET A 103 0.66 4.51 1.56
CA MET A 103 -0.09 3.37 2.08
C MET A 103 0.81 2.19 2.43
N LEU A 104 0.29 1.36 3.33
CA LEU A 104 0.89 0.08 3.71
C LEU A 104 -0.09 -1.05 3.40
N PRO A 105 0.04 -1.73 2.27
CA PRO A 105 -0.66 -2.99 2.05
C PRO A 105 0.06 -4.17 2.72
N VAL A 106 -0.73 -4.99 3.39
CA VAL A 106 -0.30 -6.28 3.95
C VAL A 106 -1.15 -7.35 3.30
N VAL A 107 -0.52 -8.23 2.54
CA VAL A 107 -1.20 -9.33 1.85
C VAL A 107 -0.96 -10.61 2.62
N VAL A 108 -2.04 -11.30 2.95
CA VAL A 108 -2.02 -12.60 3.63
C VAL A 108 -2.49 -13.66 2.63
N PHE A 109 -1.57 -14.52 2.26
CA PHE A 109 -1.81 -15.57 1.26
C PHE A 109 -2.44 -16.82 1.85
#